data_2cd69ca13530057deefe4a877f1b00bb
#
_entry.id   2cd69ca13530057deefe4a877f1b00bb
#
_cell.length_a   1.000
_cell.length_b   1.000
_cell.length_c   1.000
_cell.angle_alpha   90.00
_cell.angle_beta   90.00
_cell.angle_gamma   90.00
#
_symmetry.space_group_name_H-M   'P 1'
#
loop_
_entity.id
_entity.type
_entity.pdbx_description
1 polymer ?
#
loop_
_entity_poly.entity_id
_entity_poly.type
_entity_poly.pdbx_seq_one_letter_code
_entity_poly.pdbx_strand_id
1 'polypeptide(L)'
;MIYKGIAATTKVDAHNIRIAKEALEQAAHDINEGKCAPAVVIEHDLTILPIGKVYKAFVDSFDEEDYALHIEQEIFENVSSTIVNGEKYMVVKSDVDDRPFASDIISNNEKLIVGTDSVNFESDEKAKEYLNGLRAEFDIDVQRFCRKSVIPDPELVFQLVENSVKYLLIYLCSKQVVERVGDVLVDTAVNEAKNLYALVKKAIKAGSKYLIPENRPVTYIFKGSFNYIIELIVKTTNPDVAISALNKEKLKEAIDKIDNIKEQFPKILRVQLIYNENEDKWEFNYLTTEVGVVIGTEQSYKKAAKLAEIYLGNSGDINTDASTQTDDVL
;
A
#
# COMPACT_ATOMS: atom_id res chain seq x y z
N MET A 1 -17.48 -4.37 14.85
CA MET A 1 -18.72 -3.63 14.42
C MET A 1 -18.89 -3.80 12.91
N ILE A 2 -20.16 -3.99 12.44
CA ILE A 2 -20.45 -4.21 11.01
C ILE A 2 -21.07 -2.96 10.42
N TYR A 3 -20.53 -2.50 9.30
CA TYR A 3 -21.03 -1.38 8.51
C TYR A 3 -21.43 -1.86 7.12
N LYS A 4 -22.45 -1.19 6.54
CA LYS A 4 -22.92 -1.39 5.18
C LYS A 4 -22.80 -0.08 4.43
N GLY A 5 -22.34 -0.14 3.19
CA GLY A 5 -22.18 1.07 2.38
C GLY A 5 -22.03 0.75 0.90
N ILE A 6 -21.92 1.80 0.10
CA ILE A 6 -21.63 1.70 -1.34
C ILE A 6 -20.15 1.96 -1.53
N ALA A 7 -19.45 1.00 -2.16
CA ALA A 7 -18.03 1.12 -2.46
C ALA A 7 -17.76 1.77 -3.82
N ALA A 8 -18.64 1.55 -4.80
CA ALA A 8 -18.50 2.09 -6.14
C ALA A 8 -19.86 2.10 -6.87
N THR A 9 -19.97 2.93 -7.89
CA THR A 9 -21.15 2.96 -8.77
C THR A 9 -20.73 2.99 -10.24
N THR A 10 -21.69 2.72 -11.14
CA THR A 10 -21.46 2.90 -12.57
C THR A 10 -21.61 4.37 -13.02
N LYS A 11 -22.01 5.28 -12.15
CA LYS A 11 -22.03 6.71 -12.45
C LYS A 11 -20.63 7.21 -12.80
N VAL A 12 -20.60 8.20 -13.70
CA VAL A 12 -19.36 8.93 -13.98
C VAL A 12 -18.96 9.68 -12.69
N ASP A 13 -17.76 9.41 -12.22
CA ASP A 13 -17.25 10.04 -11.01
C ASP A 13 -16.55 11.39 -11.28
N ALA A 14 -16.07 12.05 -10.21
CA ALA A 14 -15.36 13.33 -10.30
C ALA A 14 -14.07 13.27 -11.15
N HIS A 15 -13.55 12.08 -11.46
CA HIS A 15 -12.39 11.86 -12.32
C HIS A 15 -12.79 11.56 -13.78
N ASN A 16 -14.06 11.72 -14.13
CA ASN A 16 -14.64 11.40 -15.43
C ASN A 16 -14.42 9.93 -15.83
N ILE A 17 -14.46 9.03 -14.83
CA ILE A 17 -14.35 7.58 -15.02
C ILE A 17 -15.72 6.94 -14.78
N ARG A 18 -16.14 6.08 -15.71
CA ARG A 18 -17.30 5.21 -15.58
C ARG A 18 -16.85 3.77 -15.41
N ILE A 19 -17.28 3.11 -14.34
CA ILE A 19 -17.03 1.70 -14.10
C ILE A 19 -18.14 0.89 -14.78
N ALA A 20 -17.78 -0.14 -15.54
CA ALA A 20 -18.76 -1.03 -16.14
C ALA A 20 -19.45 -1.90 -15.07
N LYS A 21 -20.73 -2.24 -15.29
CA LYS A 21 -21.49 -3.11 -14.37
C LYS A 21 -20.79 -4.44 -14.16
N GLU A 22 -20.27 -5.04 -15.21
CA GLU A 22 -19.56 -6.32 -15.19
C GLU A 22 -18.30 -6.25 -14.27
N ALA A 23 -17.64 -5.09 -14.21
CA ALA A 23 -16.51 -4.89 -13.30
C ALA A 23 -16.96 -4.85 -11.84
N LEU A 24 -18.13 -4.26 -11.54
CA LEU A 24 -18.72 -4.30 -10.20
C LEU A 24 -19.15 -5.71 -9.81
N GLU A 25 -19.77 -6.46 -10.74
CA GLU A 25 -20.16 -7.85 -10.54
C GLU A 25 -18.94 -8.76 -10.29
N GLN A 26 -17.86 -8.56 -11.06
CA GLN A 26 -16.61 -9.29 -10.82
C GLN A 26 -16.00 -8.94 -9.46
N ALA A 27 -15.99 -7.66 -9.08
CA ALA A 27 -15.51 -7.24 -7.77
C ALA A 27 -16.35 -7.87 -6.62
N ALA A 28 -17.69 -7.93 -6.76
CA ALA A 28 -18.54 -8.58 -5.80
C ALA A 28 -18.25 -10.08 -5.69
N HIS A 29 -18.07 -10.75 -6.84
CA HIS A 29 -17.68 -12.17 -6.89
C HIS A 29 -16.33 -12.39 -6.18
N ASP A 30 -15.31 -11.57 -6.49
CA ASP A 30 -13.97 -11.71 -5.90
C ASP A 30 -13.98 -11.46 -4.38
N ILE A 31 -14.81 -10.55 -3.89
CA ILE A 31 -15.00 -10.31 -2.45
C ILE A 31 -15.65 -11.53 -1.77
N ASN A 32 -16.68 -12.10 -2.38
CA ASN A 32 -17.47 -13.19 -1.77
C ASN A 32 -16.75 -14.55 -1.85
N GLU A 33 -16.19 -14.87 -3.02
CA GLU A 33 -15.64 -16.19 -3.35
C GLU A 33 -14.11 -16.21 -3.35
N GLY A 34 -13.47 -15.04 -3.25
CA GLY A 34 -12.02 -14.92 -3.26
C GLY A 34 -11.38 -15.55 -2.02
N LYS A 35 -10.13 -15.98 -2.19
CA LYS A 35 -9.32 -16.54 -1.09
C LYS A 35 -8.80 -15.47 -0.12
N CYS A 36 -8.93 -14.19 -0.47
CA CYS A 36 -8.45 -13.04 0.28
C CYS A 36 -9.57 -12.02 0.43
N ALA A 37 -9.55 -11.25 1.52
CA ALA A 37 -10.50 -10.19 1.78
C ALA A 37 -9.86 -8.81 1.59
N PRO A 38 -10.54 -7.82 0.98
CA PRO A 38 -10.05 -6.46 0.93
C PRO A 38 -9.91 -5.85 2.34
N ALA A 39 -8.83 -5.10 2.55
CA ALA A 39 -8.62 -4.37 3.78
C ALA A 39 -9.51 -3.11 3.83
N VAL A 40 -10.04 -2.79 5.00
CA VAL A 40 -10.59 -1.46 5.27
C VAL A 40 -9.45 -0.59 5.80
N VAL A 41 -9.15 0.47 5.07
CA VAL A 41 -8.11 1.45 5.42
C VAL A 41 -8.72 2.85 5.40
N ILE A 42 -8.15 3.78 6.18
CA ILE A 42 -8.65 5.14 6.28
C ILE A 42 -7.98 6.00 5.20
N GLU A 43 -8.78 6.70 4.39
CA GLU A 43 -8.33 7.66 3.35
C GLU A 43 -7.24 7.09 2.42
N HIS A 44 -7.20 5.78 2.25
CA HIS A 44 -6.15 5.09 1.49
C HIS A 44 -4.72 5.38 1.99
N ASP A 45 -4.55 5.91 3.22
CA ASP A 45 -3.23 6.13 3.83
C ASP A 45 -2.57 4.78 4.15
N LEU A 46 -1.60 4.38 3.34
CA LEU A 46 -0.88 3.13 3.50
C LEU A 46 0.03 3.10 4.75
N THR A 47 0.24 4.24 5.42
CA THR A 47 0.97 4.27 6.70
C THR A 47 0.13 3.81 7.88
N ILE A 48 -1.18 3.60 7.67
CA ILE A 48 -2.12 3.18 8.70
C ILE A 48 -2.37 1.68 8.54
N LEU A 49 -2.33 0.94 9.65
CA LEU A 49 -2.66 -0.48 9.64
C LEU A 49 -4.15 -0.69 9.27
N PRO A 50 -4.51 -1.82 8.66
CA PRO A 50 -5.90 -2.15 8.37
C PRO A 50 -6.76 -2.12 9.63
N ILE A 51 -7.89 -1.40 9.56
CA ILE A 51 -8.84 -1.29 10.67
C ILE A 51 -10.02 -2.25 10.56
N GLY A 52 -10.12 -2.98 9.46
CA GLY A 52 -11.23 -3.89 9.19
C GLY A 52 -11.05 -4.69 7.91
N LYS A 53 -12.10 -5.42 7.53
CA LYS A 53 -12.21 -6.21 6.32
C LYS A 53 -13.54 -6.00 5.63
N VAL A 54 -13.53 -6.02 4.29
CA VAL A 54 -14.74 -6.19 3.49
C VAL A 54 -14.95 -7.69 3.28
N TYR A 55 -16.04 -8.24 3.84
CA TYR A 55 -16.26 -9.69 3.83
C TYR A 55 -17.42 -10.14 2.94
N LYS A 56 -18.27 -9.17 2.47
CA LYS A 56 -19.39 -9.47 1.60
C LYS A 56 -19.69 -8.30 0.67
N ALA A 57 -20.12 -8.60 -0.56
CA ALA A 57 -20.53 -7.61 -1.52
C ALA A 57 -21.65 -8.11 -2.44
N PHE A 58 -22.45 -7.21 -2.97
CA PHE A 58 -23.45 -7.47 -4.01
C PHE A 58 -23.66 -6.23 -4.87
N VAL A 59 -24.11 -6.45 -6.10
CA VAL A 59 -24.45 -5.37 -7.02
C VAL A 59 -25.98 -5.26 -7.10
N ASP A 60 -26.48 -4.04 -6.97
CA ASP A 60 -27.90 -3.73 -7.12
C ASP A 60 -28.10 -2.45 -7.95
N SER A 61 -29.35 -2.20 -8.38
CA SER A 61 -29.69 -0.95 -9.06
C SER A 61 -29.47 0.23 -8.10
N PHE A 62 -28.85 1.28 -8.61
CA PHE A 62 -28.61 2.52 -7.86
C PHE A 62 -29.66 3.59 -8.23
N ASP A 63 -29.97 3.68 -9.53
CA ASP A 63 -31.09 4.43 -10.10
C ASP A 63 -31.57 3.75 -11.40
N GLU A 64 -32.30 4.45 -12.28
CA GLU A 64 -32.91 3.86 -13.48
C GLU A 64 -31.90 3.24 -14.45
N GLU A 65 -30.67 3.77 -14.51
CA GLU A 65 -29.64 3.35 -15.49
C GLU A 65 -28.33 2.90 -14.86
N ASP A 66 -28.15 3.13 -13.56
CA ASP A 66 -26.88 2.87 -12.87
C ASP A 66 -27.00 1.79 -11.81
N TYR A 67 -25.84 1.19 -11.51
CA TYR A 67 -25.68 0.13 -10.53
C TYR A 67 -24.70 0.54 -9.45
N ALA A 68 -24.86 -0.02 -8.25
CA ALA A 68 -23.95 0.18 -7.14
C ALA A 68 -23.40 -1.15 -6.63
N LEU A 69 -22.13 -1.13 -6.25
CA LEU A 69 -21.49 -2.20 -5.47
C LEU A 69 -21.69 -1.89 -3.98
N HIS A 70 -22.62 -2.63 -3.37
CA HIS A 70 -22.83 -2.60 -1.93
C HIS A 70 -21.86 -3.54 -1.24
N ILE A 71 -21.31 -3.09 -0.12
CA ILE A 71 -20.39 -3.89 0.70
C ILE A 71 -20.86 -3.98 2.14
N GLU A 72 -20.54 -5.12 2.78
CA GLU A 72 -20.57 -5.26 4.22
C GLU A 72 -19.12 -5.39 4.70
N GLN A 73 -18.75 -4.53 5.64
CA GLN A 73 -17.40 -4.47 6.19
C GLN A 73 -17.43 -4.56 7.72
N GLU A 74 -16.48 -5.29 8.26
CA GLU A 74 -16.23 -5.33 9.69
C GLU A 74 -15.12 -4.35 10.05
N ILE A 75 -15.39 -3.49 11.04
CA ILE A 75 -14.36 -2.74 11.74
C ILE A 75 -13.97 -3.51 12.98
N PHE A 76 -12.68 -3.73 13.18
CA PHE A 76 -12.15 -4.54 14.27
C PHE A 76 -12.35 -3.87 15.62
N GLU A 77 -12.98 -4.60 16.56
CA GLU A 77 -13.18 -4.17 17.94
C GLU A 77 -12.37 -5.03 18.91
N ASN A 78 -12.12 -6.30 18.53
CA ASN A 78 -11.37 -7.22 19.36
C ASN A 78 -9.87 -6.99 19.25
N VAL A 79 -9.36 -6.29 20.24
CA VAL A 79 -7.95 -5.91 20.34
C VAL A 79 -7.36 -6.63 21.55
N SER A 80 -6.31 -7.38 21.31
CA SER A 80 -5.50 -7.98 22.36
C SER A 80 -4.06 -7.43 22.27
N SER A 81 -3.23 -7.75 23.22
CA SER A 81 -1.82 -7.42 23.17
C SER A 81 -0.97 -8.63 23.50
N THR A 82 0.21 -8.67 22.90
CA THR A 82 1.24 -9.66 23.22
C THR A 82 2.55 -8.96 23.50
N ILE A 83 3.40 -9.57 24.33
CA ILE A 83 4.75 -9.09 24.60
C ILE A 83 5.72 -10.09 24.00
N VAL A 84 6.58 -9.63 23.11
CA VAL A 84 7.62 -10.43 22.48
C VAL A 84 8.95 -9.70 22.63
N ASN A 85 9.94 -10.35 23.19
CA ASN A 85 11.28 -9.77 23.50
C ASN A 85 11.23 -8.44 24.29
N GLY A 86 10.22 -8.28 25.15
CA GLY A 86 10.03 -7.06 25.97
C GLY A 86 9.29 -5.93 25.26
N GLU A 87 8.99 -6.05 23.97
CA GLU A 87 8.19 -5.10 23.21
C GLU A 87 6.70 -5.52 23.18
N LYS A 88 5.82 -4.54 23.34
CA LYS A 88 4.37 -4.76 23.30
C LYS A 88 3.82 -4.54 21.90
N TYR A 89 3.09 -5.54 21.40
CA TYR A 89 2.39 -5.51 20.13
C TYR A 89 0.89 -5.61 20.33
N MET A 90 0.15 -4.88 19.52
CA MET A 90 -1.31 -4.95 19.45
C MET A 90 -1.70 -5.97 18.39
N VAL A 91 -2.61 -6.85 18.72
CA VAL A 91 -3.09 -7.94 17.86
C VAL A 91 -4.57 -7.75 17.60
N VAL A 92 -4.93 -7.66 16.34
CA VAL A 92 -6.29 -7.39 15.88
C VAL A 92 -6.69 -8.45 14.86
N LYS A 93 -7.90 -8.95 14.96
CA LYS A 93 -8.44 -9.95 14.04
C LYS A 93 -9.92 -9.71 13.77
N SER A 94 -10.39 -10.20 12.64
CA SER A 94 -11.80 -10.29 12.31
C SER A 94 -12.49 -11.38 13.15
N ASP A 95 -13.75 -11.14 13.50
CA ASP A 95 -14.62 -12.13 14.12
C ASP A 95 -15.47 -12.88 13.08
N VAL A 96 -15.57 -12.34 11.85
CA VAL A 96 -16.45 -12.88 10.81
C VAL A 96 -15.71 -13.42 9.59
N ASP A 97 -14.43 -13.04 9.39
CA ASP A 97 -13.67 -13.43 8.20
C ASP A 97 -12.19 -13.66 8.54
N ASP A 98 -11.74 -14.89 8.52
CA ASP A 98 -10.36 -15.32 8.78
C ASP A 98 -9.48 -15.38 7.52
N ARG A 99 -10.03 -15.05 6.35
CA ARG A 99 -9.23 -14.99 5.11
C ARG A 99 -8.09 -13.98 5.24
N PRO A 100 -6.95 -14.24 4.59
CA PRO A 100 -5.86 -13.26 4.50
C PRO A 100 -6.31 -11.99 3.77
N PHE A 101 -5.56 -10.92 3.97
CA PHE A 101 -5.79 -9.67 3.23
C PHE A 101 -5.38 -9.82 1.76
N ALA A 102 -6.17 -9.23 0.87
CA ALA A 102 -5.85 -9.18 -0.55
C ALA A 102 -4.49 -8.48 -0.80
N SER A 103 -3.76 -9.03 -1.75
CA SER A 103 -2.50 -8.44 -2.20
C SER A 103 -2.77 -7.45 -3.33
N ASP A 104 -2.09 -6.32 -3.29
CA ASP A 104 -2.03 -5.33 -4.35
C ASP A 104 -0.73 -5.41 -5.16
N ILE A 105 0.01 -6.51 -5.04
CA ILE A 105 1.20 -6.79 -5.84
C ILE A 105 0.79 -7.23 -7.24
N ILE A 106 1.28 -6.50 -8.23
CA ILE A 106 1.07 -6.85 -9.64
C ILE A 106 2.11 -7.88 -10.04
N SER A 107 1.66 -9.00 -10.57
CA SER A 107 2.54 -10.02 -11.16
C SER A 107 2.77 -9.70 -12.62
N ASN A 108 3.97 -9.29 -12.98
CA ASN A 108 4.43 -9.16 -14.35
C ASN A 108 5.91 -9.54 -14.48
N ASN A 109 6.46 -9.47 -15.69
CA ASN A 109 7.85 -9.84 -16.00
C ASN A 109 8.82 -8.66 -15.93
N GLU A 110 8.35 -7.45 -15.61
CA GLU A 110 9.18 -6.25 -15.55
C GLU A 110 10.01 -6.23 -14.25
N LYS A 111 11.15 -5.53 -14.27
CA LYS A 111 12.05 -5.45 -13.10
C LYS A 111 11.53 -4.50 -12.02
N LEU A 112 10.91 -3.40 -12.45
CA LEU A 112 10.42 -2.32 -11.62
C LEU A 112 9.16 -1.71 -12.26
N ILE A 113 8.12 -1.53 -11.47
CA ILE A 113 6.94 -0.76 -11.84
C ILE A 113 6.90 0.50 -10.99
N VAL A 114 6.70 1.66 -11.60
CA VAL A 114 6.45 2.92 -10.90
C VAL A 114 5.00 3.33 -11.10
N GLY A 115 4.29 3.47 -9.99
CA GLY A 115 2.88 3.86 -9.95
C GLY A 115 2.67 5.19 -9.26
N THR A 116 1.68 5.96 -9.71
CA THR A 116 1.24 7.19 -9.07
C THR A 116 -0.22 7.50 -9.38
N ASP A 117 -0.86 8.29 -8.51
CA ASP A 117 -2.18 8.84 -8.78
C ASP A 117 -2.06 10.16 -9.55
N SER A 118 -2.84 10.30 -10.63
CA SER A 118 -2.82 11.49 -11.48
C SER A 118 -3.30 12.75 -10.76
N VAL A 119 -4.11 12.63 -9.71
CA VAL A 119 -4.56 13.77 -8.90
C VAL A 119 -3.40 14.45 -8.14
N ASN A 120 -2.26 13.77 -7.99
CA ASN A 120 -1.05 14.34 -7.38
C ASN A 120 -0.20 15.17 -8.36
N PHE A 121 -0.74 15.52 -9.52
CA PHE A 121 -0.08 16.34 -10.54
C PHE A 121 -0.95 17.55 -10.87
N GLU A 122 -0.34 18.60 -11.40
CA GLU A 122 -1.02 19.83 -11.83
C GLU A 122 -2.11 19.54 -12.88
N SER A 123 -1.86 18.54 -13.75
CA SER A 123 -2.81 18.07 -14.74
C SER A 123 -2.52 16.62 -15.14
N ASP A 124 -3.50 16.01 -15.80
CA ASP A 124 -3.39 14.66 -16.36
C ASP A 124 -2.26 14.56 -17.40
N GLU A 125 -2.01 15.66 -18.15
CA GLU A 125 -0.92 15.75 -19.09
C GLU A 125 0.43 15.70 -18.37
N LYS A 126 0.58 16.37 -17.23
CA LYS A 126 1.80 16.34 -16.42
C LYS A 126 2.06 14.96 -15.82
N ALA A 127 1.02 14.28 -15.37
CA ALA A 127 1.13 12.88 -14.94
C ALA A 127 1.61 11.97 -16.09
N LYS A 128 1.02 12.14 -17.29
CA LYS A 128 1.43 11.40 -18.49
C LYS A 128 2.86 11.73 -18.92
N GLU A 129 3.25 13.00 -18.89
CA GLU A 129 4.60 13.45 -19.22
C GLU A 129 5.63 12.76 -18.31
N TYR A 130 5.41 12.77 -17.00
CA TYR A 130 6.26 12.09 -16.02
C TYR A 130 6.37 10.58 -16.31
N LEU A 131 5.24 9.89 -16.40
CA LEU A 131 5.23 8.44 -16.60
C LEU A 131 5.82 8.03 -17.95
N ASN A 132 5.52 8.77 -19.02
CA ASN A 132 6.11 8.51 -20.34
C ASN A 132 7.62 8.79 -20.35
N GLY A 133 8.09 9.81 -19.62
CA GLY A 133 9.50 10.07 -19.42
C GLY A 133 10.22 8.90 -18.76
N LEU A 134 9.65 8.33 -17.70
CA LEU A 134 10.21 7.13 -17.04
C LEU A 134 10.30 5.95 -18.00
N ARG A 135 9.27 5.69 -18.80
CA ARG A 135 9.24 4.60 -19.77
C ARG A 135 10.26 4.79 -20.89
N ALA A 136 10.30 5.99 -21.47
CA ALA A 136 11.17 6.29 -22.61
C ALA A 136 12.65 6.40 -22.25
N GLU A 137 12.96 6.97 -21.08
CA GLU A 137 14.33 7.30 -20.67
C GLU A 137 15.00 6.17 -19.89
N PHE A 138 14.22 5.36 -19.16
CA PHE A 138 14.76 4.40 -18.19
C PHE A 138 14.25 2.96 -18.38
N ASP A 139 13.38 2.72 -19.37
CA ASP A 139 12.76 1.40 -19.62
C ASP A 139 12.08 0.85 -18.33
N ILE A 140 11.37 1.73 -17.63
CA ILE A 140 10.62 1.40 -16.42
C ILE A 140 9.16 1.22 -16.81
N ASP A 141 8.51 0.14 -16.37
CA ASP A 141 7.07 0.01 -16.50
C ASP A 141 6.36 1.01 -15.57
N VAL A 142 5.25 1.54 -16.04
CA VAL A 142 4.55 2.62 -15.36
C VAL A 142 3.07 2.32 -15.26
N GLN A 143 2.50 2.66 -14.09
CA GLN A 143 1.10 2.47 -13.80
C GLN A 143 0.47 3.75 -13.29
N ARG A 144 -0.74 4.03 -13.78
CA ARG A 144 -1.62 5.02 -13.16
C ARG A 144 -2.64 4.28 -12.30
N PHE A 145 -2.88 4.79 -11.14
CA PHE A 145 -4.00 4.40 -10.31
C PHE A 145 -4.82 5.64 -9.93
N CYS A 146 -6.05 5.43 -9.53
CA CYS A 146 -6.92 6.46 -9.04
C CYS A 146 -7.43 6.02 -7.67
N ARG A 147 -7.16 6.82 -6.64
CA ARG A 147 -7.68 6.62 -5.30
C ARG A 147 -8.77 7.65 -5.03
N LYS A 148 -9.91 7.16 -4.58
CA LYS A 148 -11.05 8.03 -4.25
C LYS A 148 -10.90 8.54 -2.82
N SER A 149 -9.87 9.35 -2.54
CA SER A 149 -9.78 10.07 -1.28
C SER A 149 -10.03 11.56 -1.48
N VAL A 150 -10.57 12.22 -0.46
CA VAL A 150 -10.96 13.65 -0.53
C VAL A 150 -9.74 14.54 -0.75
N ILE A 151 -8.64 14.24 -0.07
CA ILE A 151 -7.36 14.95 -0.22
C ILE A 151 -6.24 13.92 -0.17
N PRO A 152 -5.91 13.25 -1.29
CA PRO A 152 -4.85 12.26 -1.30
C PRO A 152 -3.50 12.89 -1.01
N ASP A 153 -2.72 12.26 -0.14
CA ASP A 153 -1.30 12.60 -0.01
C ASP A 153 -0.58 12.22 -1.31
N PRO A 154 0.38 13.05 -1.78
CA PRO A 154 1.20 12.69 -2.93
C PRO A 154 1.93 11.36 -2.69
N GLU A 155 1.78 10.42 -3.61
CA GLU A 155 2.37 9.10 -3.49
C GLU A 155 3.12 8.69 -4.75
N LEU A 156 4.27 8.03 -4.54
CA LEU A 156 5.01 7.30 -5.55
C LEU A 156 5.20 5.86 -5.08
N VAL A 157 4.67 4.92 -5.84
CA VAL A 157 4.76 3.48 -5.55
C VAL A 157 5.81 2.85 -6.44
N PHE A 158 6.80 2.21 -5.85
CA PHE A 158 7.86 1.44 -6.51
C PHE A 158 7.65 -0.03 -6.20
N GLN A 159 7.15 -0.78 -7.18
CA GLN A 159 6.95 -2.20 -7.02
C GLN A 159 8.07 -2.98 -7.69
N LEU A 160 8.75 -3.81 -6.92
CA LEU A 160 9.78 -4.73 -7.35
C LEU A 160 9.18 -6.11 -7.63
N VAL A 161 9.52 -6.69 -8.75
CA VAL A 161 9.15 -8.07 -9.03
C VAL A 161 10.06 -9.05 -8.27
N GLU A 162 9.63 -10.30 -8.16
CA GLU A 162 10.29 -11.31 -7.33
C GLU A 162 11.80 -11.45 -7.60
N ASN A 163 12.21 -11.49 -8.86
CA ASN A 163 13.64 -11.59 -9.20
C ASN A 163 14.43 -10.35 -8.76
N SER A 164 13.84 -9.15 -8.89
CA SER A 164 14.46 -7.91 -8.41
C SER A 164 14.61 -7.89 -6.90
N VAL A 165 13.63 -8.40 -6.16
CA VAL A 165 13.74 -8.59 -4.71
C VAL A 165 14.84 -9.59 -4.36
N LYS A 166 14.92 -10.71 -5.07
CA LYS A 166 16.01 -11.71 -4.90
C LYS A 166 17.38 -11.08 -5.10
N TYR A 167 17.58 -10.31 -6.18
CA TYR A 167 18.85 -9.64 -6.44
C TYR A 167 19.22 -8.66 -5.33
N LEU A 168 18.23 -7.91 -4.84
CA LEU A 168 18.43 -6.97 -3.73
C LEU A 168 18.83 -7.72 -2.45
N LEU A 169 18.15 -8.80 -2.10
CA LEU A 169 18.47 -9.62 -0.93
C LEU A 169 19.89 -10.20 -1.02
N ILE A 170 20.32 -10.72 -2.18
CA ILE A 170 21.68 -11.20 -2.40
C ILE A 170 22.70 -10.07 -2.22
N TYR A 171 22.39 -8.87 -2.72
CA TYR A 171 23.27 -7.70 -2.59
C TYR A 171 23.42 -7.23 -1.14
N LEU A 172 22.36 -7.31 -0.34
CA LEU A 172 22.31 -6.85 1.05
C LEU A 172 22.88 -7.88 2.01
N CYS A 173 22.56 -9.13 1.80
CA CYS A 173 22.90 -10.22 2.68
C CYS A 173 24.15 -10.94 2.17
N SER A 174 25.23 -10.92 2.94
CA SER A 174 26.45 -11.69 2.64
C SER A 174 26.12 -13.18 2.51
N LYS A 175 26.88 -13.89 1.67
CA LYS A 175 26.99 -15.35 1.39
C LYS A 175 25.97 -16.36 1.98
N GLN A 176 25.45 -16.16 3.20
CA GLN A 176 24.52 -17.09 3.85
C GLN A 176 23.10 -17.12 3.24
N VAL A 177 22.68 -16.07 2.53
CA VAL A 177 21.39 -16.02 1.83
C VAL A 177 21.49 -16.61 0.43
N VAL A 178 22.67 -16.60 -0.16
CA VAL A 178 22.92 -17.19 -1.50
C VAL A 178 22.51 -18.66 -1.54
N GLU A 179 22.72 -19.43 -0.47
CA GLU A 179 22.31 -20.84 -0.37
C GLU A 179 20.78 -21.03 -0.39
N ARG A 180 20.01 -19.99 -0.06
CA ARG A 180 18.53 -20.03 -0.05
C ARG A 180 17.89 -19.52 -1.34
N VAL A 181 18.63 -18.79 -2.18
CA VAL A 181 18.07 -18.07 -3.35
C VAL A 181 18.33 -18.80 -4.68
N GLY A 182 19.08 -19.91 -4.67
CA GLY A 182 19.37 -20.74 -5.87
C GLY A 182 20.54 -20.21 -6.71
N ASP A 183 20.75 -20.79 -7.90
CA ASP A 183 21.95 -20.66 -8.75
C ASP A 183 22.16 -19.27 -9.41
N VAL A 184 21.79 -18.18 -8.78
CA VAL A 184 22.05 -16.83 -9.31
C VAL A 184 23.51 -16.48 -9.06
N LEU A 185 24.24 -16.14 -10.13
CA LEU A 185 25.62 -15.64 -10.02
C LEU A 185 25.63 -14.35 -9.18
N VAL A 186 26.38 -14.34 -8.09
CA VAL A 186 26.45 -13.22 -7.13
C VAL A 186 26.79 -11.89 -7.82
N ASP A 187 27.72 -11.92 -8.78
CA ASP A 187 28.12 -10.73 -9.53
C ASP A 187 26.97 -10.15 -10.36
N THR A 188 26.16 -11.01 -10.97
CA THR A 188 24.96 -10.59 -11.72
C THR A 188 23.95 -9.93 -10.78
N ALA A 189 23.67 -10.57 -9.64
CA ALA A 189 22.73 -10.03 -8.66
C ALA A 189 23.18 -8.67 -8.09
N VAL A 190 24.47 -8.51 -7.81
CA VAL A 190 25.04 -7.24 -7.32
C VAL A 190 24.91 -6.14 -8.38
N ASN A 191 25.18 -6.44 -9.64
CA ASN A 191 25.05 -5.46 -10.73
C ASN A 191 23.59 -5.07 -10.97
N GLU A 192 22.67 -6.04 -10.99
CA GLU A 192 21.24 -5.78 -11.14
C GLU A 192 20.68 -4.96 -9.96
N ALA A 193 21.07 -5.24 -8.71
CA ALA A 193 20.67 -4.46 -7.56
C ALA A 193 21.16 -3.00 -7.63
N LYS A 194 22.40 -2.77 -8.06
CA LYS A 194 22.94 -1.41 -8.28
C LYS A 194 22.19 -0.65 -9.37
N ASN A 195 21.88 -1.34 -10.49
CA ASN A 195 21.11 -0.76 -11.58
C ASN A 195 19.70 -0.38 -11.10
N LEU A 196 19.05 -1.27 -10.37
CA LEU A 196 17.73 -1.04 -9.79
C LEU A 196 17.73 0.19 -8.85
N TYR A 197 18.69 0.27 -7.94
CA TYR A 197 18.83 1.43 -7.07
C TYR A 197 19.02 2.74 -7.86
N ALA A 198 19.82 2.71 -8.92
CA ALA A 198 20.01 3.87 -9.80
C ALA A 198 18.71 4.29 -10.51
N LEU A 199 17.91 3.33 -10.98
CA LEU A 199 16.59 3.58 -11.59
C LEU A 199 15.60 4.20 -10.58
N VAL A 200 15.48 3.62 -9.40
CA VAL A 200 14.61 4.14 -8.32
C VAL A 200 15.02 5.57 -7.96
N LYS A 201 16.32 5.83 -7.77
CA LYS A 201 16.83 7.17 -7.49
C LYS A 201 16.47 8.20 -8.57
N LYS A 202 16.58 7.82 -9.85
CA LYS A 202 16.20 8.70 -10.97
C LYS A 202 14.70 8.97 -10.97
N ALA A 203 13.87 7.94 -10.76
CA ALA A 203 12.42 8.08 -10.73
C ALA A 203 11.94 8.95 -9.55
N ILE A 204 12.55 8.82 -8.35
CA ILE A 204 12.27 9.70 -7.21
C ILE A 204 12.58 11.16 -7.57
N LYS A 205 13.79 11.42 -8.12
CA LYS A 205 14.21 12.78 -8.50
C LYS A 205 13.37 13.37 -9.62
N ALA A 206 12.93 12.57 -10.57
CA ALA A 206 12.01 13.02 -11.61
C ALA A 206 10.63 13.33 -11.01
N GLY A 207 10.07 12.42 -10.19
CA GLY A 207 8.75 12.59 -9.58
C GLY A 207 8.63 13.83 -8.71
N SER A 208 9.65 14.13 -7.91
CA SER A 208 9.65 15.29 -7.02
C SER A 208 9.49 16.66 -7.73
N LYS A 209 9.70 16.71 -9.05
CA LYS A 209 9.52 17.94 -9.86
C LYS A 209 8.09 18.15 -10.34
N TYR A 210 7.27 17.11 -10.33
CA TYR A 210 5.92 17.12 -10.90
C TYR A 210 4.81 17.02 -9.86
N LEU A 211 5.13 16.52 -8.65
CA LEU A 211 4.13 16.28 -7.60
C LEU A 211 3.72 17.60 -6.94
N ILE A 212 2.44 17.73 -6.70
CA ILE A 212 1.80 18.88 -6.06
C ILE A 212 1.03 18.47 -4.80
N PRO A 213 0.87 19.40 -3.86
CA PRO A 213 1.58 20.68 -3.72
C PRO A 213 3.03 20.46 -3.29
N GLU A 214 3.95 21.31 -3.75
CA GLU A 214 5.40 21.18 -3.53
C GLU A 214 5.83 21.11 -2.06
N ASN A 215 5.03 21.67 -1.15
CA ASN A 215 5.35 21.77 0.28
C ASN A 215 4.71 20.63 1.12
N ARG A 216 4.01 19.68 0.50
CA ARG A 216 3.49 18.51 1.21
C ARG A 216 4.50 17.37 1.20
N PRO A 217 4.55 16.57 2.29
CA PRO A 217 5.34 15.35 2.27
C PRO A 217 4.84 14.40 1.18
N VAL A 218 5.77 13.81 0.44
CA VAL A 218 5.50 12.73 -0.50
C VAL A 218 5.67 11.40 0.22
N THR A 219 4.74 10.49 0.04
CA THR A 219 4.84 9.12 0.52
C THR A 219 5.46 8.24 -0.56
N TYR A 220 6.71 7.86 -0.37
CA TYR A 220 7.43 6.92 -1.21
C TYR A 220 7.22 5.51 -0.68
N ILE A 221 6.66 4.62 -1.49
CA ILE A 221 6.30 3.27 -1.11
C ILE A 221 7.11 2.30 -1.95
N PHE A 222 7.99 1.56 -1.32
CA PHE A 222 8.82 0.53 -1.96
C PHE A 222 8.28 -0.83 -1.53
N LYS A 223 7.72 -1.57 -2.48
CA LYS A 223 7.12 -2.87 -2.18
C LYS A 223 7.60 -3.95 -3.13
N GLY A 224 7.66 -5.16 -2.62
CA GLY A 224 8.00 -6.33 -3.39
C GLY A 224 7.62 -7.60 -2.66
N SER A 225 7.58 -8.71 -3.38
CA SER A 225 7.21 -10.01 -2.82
C SER A 225 8.34 -11.01 -3.00
N PHE A 226 8.71 -11.65 -1.91
CA PHE A 226 9.55 -12.83 -1.87
C PHE A 226 9.15 -13.68 -0.66
N ASN A 227 8.39 -14.72 -0.87
CA ASN A 227 7.68 -15.52 0.14
C ASN A 227 6.61 -14.76 0.95
N TYR A 228 6.73 -13.46 1.11
CA TYR A 228 5.78 -12.53 1.72
C TYR A 228 6.00 -11.13 1.14
N ILE A 229 5.06 -10.23 1.35
CA ILE A 229 5.13 -8.86 0.86
C ILE A 229 5.94 -8.03 1.86
N ILE A 230 6.96 -7.34 1.35
CA ILE A 230 7.73 -6.33 2.09
C ILE A 230 7.30 -4.95 1.60
N GLU A 231 6.96 -4.07 2.52
CA GLU A 231 6.68 -2.66 2.24
C GLU A 231 7.57 -1.77 3.10
N LEU A 232 8.34 -0.92 2.43
CA LEU A 232 9.18 0.10 3.04
C LEU A 232 8.61 1.47 2.66
N ILE A 233 8.23 2.28 3.65
CA ILE A 233 7.58 3.56 3.43
C ILE A 233 8.46 4.69 3.98
N VAL A 234 8.68 5.71 3.14
CA VAL A 234 9.33 6.97 3.53
C VAL A 234 8.35 8.11 3.24
N LYS A 235 7.97 8.87 4.25
CA LYS A 235 7.13 10.07 4.11
C LYS A 235 7.97 11.30 4.44
N THR A 236 8.30 12.09 3.42
CA THR A 236 9.21 13.22 3.56
C THR A 236 8.95 14.31 2.52
N THR A 237 9.28 15.55 2.84
CA THR A 237 9.34 16.67 1.88
C THR A 237 10.64 16.68 1.09
N ASN A 238 11.67 15.94 1.53
CA ASN A 238 12.98 15.91 0.91
C ASN A 238 13.24 14.58 0.18
N PRO A 239 13.23 14.56 -1.17
CA PRO A 239 13.46 13.34 -1.94
C PRO A 239 14.83 12.69 -1.67
N ASP A 240 15.84 13.44 -1.23
CA ASP A 240 17.14 12.88 -0.90
C ASP A 240 17.09 12.03 0.38
N VAL A 241 16.15 12.29 1.30
CA VAL A 241 15.88 11.42 2.45
C VAL A 241 15.35 10.07 1.98
N ALA A 242 14.36 10.06 1.06
CA ALA A 242 13.84 8.82 0.51
C ALA A 242 14.92 8.00 -0.22
N ILE A 243 15.85 8.68 -0.92
CA ILE A 243 16.99 8.03 -1.56
C ILE A 243 17.98 7.49 -0.53
N SER A 244 18.29 8.24 0.53
CA SER A 244 19.24 7.82 1.56
C SER A 244 18.73 6.65 2.38
N ALA A 245 17.42 6.61 2.66
CA ALA A 245 16.77 5.49 3.34
C ALA A 245 16.92 4.16 2.59
N LEU A 246 17.17 4.20 1.27
CA LEU A 246 17.39 3.02 0.43
C LEU A 246 18.88 2.68 0.23
N ASN A 247 19.80 3.35 0.90
CA ASN A 247 21.20 2.97 0.79
C ASN A 247 21.43 1.55 1.36
N LYS A 248 22.57 0.96 1.05
CA LYS A 248 22.86 -0.43 1.39
C LYS A 248 22.77 -0.71 2.89
N GLU A 249 23.30 0.19 3.71
CA GLU A 249 23.33 0.06 5.16
C GLU A 249 21.93 0.10 5.75
N LYS A 250 21.10 1.05 5.30
CA LYS A 250 19.70 1.21 5.76
C LYS A 250 18.81 0.07 5.29
N LEU A 251 18.98 -0.38 4.04
CA LEU A 251 18.24 -1.54 3.55
C LEU A 251 18.62 -2.81 4.30
N LYS A 252 19.90 -2.98 4.65
CA LYS A 252 20.34 -4.10 5.47
C LYS A 252 19.69 -4.04 6.86
N GLU A 253 19.68 -2.87 7.50
CA GLU A 253 18.99 -2.65 8.79
C GLU A 253 17.50 -3.04 8.69
N ALA A 254 16.82 -2.64 7.60
CA ALA A 254 15.43 -3.02 7.38
C ALA A 254 15.23 -4.53 7.27
N ILE A 255 16.08 -5.22 6.52
CA ILE A 255 16.00 -6.68 6.34
C ILE A 255 16.31 -7.40 7.66
N ASP A 256 17.37 -7.01 8.38
CA ASP A 256 17.71 -7.59 9.67
C ASP A 256 16.53 -7.44 10.68
N LYS A 257 15.84 -6.30 10.65
CA LYS A 257 14.64 -6.06 11.46
C LYS A 257 13.46 -6.95 11.04
N ILE A 258 13.23 -7.13 9.75
CA ILE A 258 12.19 -8.01 9.21
C ILE A 258 12.47 -9.47 9.60
N ASP A 259 13.72 -9.93 9.50
CA ASP A 259 14.10 -11.28 9.88
C ASP A 259 13.86 -11.53 11.39
N ASN A 260 14.18 -10.58 12.24
CA ASN A 260 13.87 -10.65 13.68
C ASN A 260 12.36 -10.73 13.95
N ILE A 261 11.53 -9.97 13.22
CA ILE A 261 10.07 -10.01 13.32
C ILE A 261 9.55 -11.37 12.86
N LYS A 262 10.09 -11.91 11.78
CA LYS A 262 9.70 -13.20 11.21
C LYS A 262 9.99 -14.38 12.16
N GLU A 263 11.05 -14.32 12.93
CA GLU A 263 11.34 -15.32 13.97
C GLU A 263 10.28 -15.33 15.07
N GLN A 264 9.67 -14.17 15.34
CA GLN A 264 8.69 -13.99 16.41
C GLN A 264 7.27 -14.30 15.94
N PHE A 265 6.94 -13.99 14.70
CA PHE A 265 5.60 -14.13 14.13
C PHE A 265 5.62 -15.04 12.89
N PRO A 266 5.24 -16.29 13.01
CA PRO A 266 5.17 -17.21 11.86
C PRO A 266 4.00 -16.85 10.93
N LYS A 267 4.09 -17.31 9.67
CA LYS A 267 3.05 -17.13 8.65
C LYS A 267 2.73 -15.67 8.30
N ILE A 268 3.77 -14.86 8.19
CA ILE A 268 3.64 -13.48 7.70
C ILE A 268 3.23 -13.49 6.22
N LEU A 269 2.19 -12.73 5.89
CA LEU A 269 1.79 -12.43 4.52
C LEU A 269 2.39 -11.10 4.04
N ARG A 270 2.40 -10.09 4.92
CA ARG A 270 2.93 -8.74 4.64
C ARG A 270 3.61 -8.19 5.89
N VAL A 271 4.72 -7.49 5.69
CA VAL A 271 5.38 -6.71 6.74
C VAL A 271 5.66 -5.31 6.22
N GLN A 272 5.39 -4.31 7.05
CA GLN A 272 5.59 -2.91 6.71
C GLN A 272 6.52 -2.25 7.72
N LEU A 273 7.53 -1.54 7.18
CA LEU A 273 8.39 -0.64 7.96
C LEU A 273 8.19 0.80 7.47
N ILE A 274 8.28 1.75 8.40
CA ILE A 274 8.27 3.18 8.12
C ILE A 274 9.63 3.77 8.51
N TYR A 275 10.17 4.62 7.66
CA TYR A 275 11.40 5.32 7.94
C TYR A 275 11.15 6.53 8.85
N ASN A 276 11.80 6.54 10.01
CA ASN A 276 11.81 7.66 10.92
C ASN A 276 12.97 8.59 10.55
N GLU A 277 12.65 9.72 9.89
CA GLU A 277 13.63 10.69 9.42
C GLU A 277 14.41 11.33 10.58
N ASN A 278 13.77 11.54 11.76
CA ASN A 278 14.42 12.17 12.90
C ASN A 278 15.47 11.26 13.57
N GLU A 279 15.21 9.95 13.59
CA GLU A 279 16.10 8.96 14.18
C GLU A 279 16.97 8.25 13.15
N ASP A 280 16.80 8.61 11.87
CA ASP A 280 17.54 8.06 10.73
C ASP A 280 17.54 6.53 10.69
N LYS A 281 16.37 5.90 10.98
CA LYS A 281 16.23 4.45 11.06
C LYS A 281 14.88 3.94 10.55
N TRP A 282 14.83 2.67 10.16
CA TRP A 282 13.60 1.96 9.88
C TRP A 282 12.91 1.52 11.16
N GLU A 283 11.60 1.71 11.25
CA GLU A 283 10.77 1.29 12.37
C GLU A 283 9.67 0.34 11.89
N PHE A 284 9.38 -0.68 12.70
CA PHE A 284 8.27 -1.58 12.44
C PHE A 284 6.95 -0.82 12.62
N ASN A 285 6.05 -0.96 11.64
CA ASN A 285 4.71 -0.40 11.70
C ASN A 285 3.68 -1.49 12.03
N TYR A 286 3.48 -2.41 11.10
CA TYR A 286 2.60 -3.56 11.29
C TYR A 286 2.97 -4.71 10.35
N LEU A 287 2.39 -5.86 10.63
CA LEU A 287 2.37 -7.02 9.74
C LEU A 287 0.93 -7.57 9.61
N THR A 288 0.69 -8.32 8.54
CA THR A 288 -0.49 -9.16 8.41
C THR A 288 -0.08 -10.61 8.21
N THR A 289 -0.94 -11.53 8.63
CA THR A 289 -0.68 -12.98 8.55
C THR A 289 -1.54 -13.66 7.49
N GLU A 290 -1.17 -14.89 7.13
CA GLU A 290 -1.93 -15.77 6.23
C GLU A 290 -3.33 -16.13 6.75
N VAL A 291 -3.59 -15.89 8.04
CA VAL A 291 -4.90 -16.10 8.69
C VAL A 291 -5.60 -14.78 9.03
N GLY A 292 -5.24 -13.72 8.31
CA GLY A 292 -5.94 -12.45 8.36
C GLY A 292 -5.82 -11.66 9.67
N VAL A 293 -4.82 -11.96 10.50
CA VAL A 293 -4.51 -11.20 11.72
C VAL A 293 -3.62 -10.01 11.38
N VAL A 294 -3.87 -8.87 12.01
CA VAL A 294 -3.02 -7.68 11.97
C VAL A 294 -2.25 -7.56 13.29
N ILE A 295 -0.94 -7.40 13.22
CA ILE A 295 -0.09 -7.19 14.39
C ILE A 295 0.70 -5.89 14.16
N GLY A 296 0.53 -4.92 15.04
CA GLY A 296 1.16 -3.61 14.91
C GLY A 296 1.75 -3.12 16.22
N THR A 297 2.53 -2.04 16.14
CA THR A 297 3.00 -1.36 17.35
C THR A 297 1.82 -0.70 18.08
N GLU A 298 1.96 -0.45 19.37
CA GLU A 298 0.95 0.30 20.13
C GLU A 298 0.71 1.69 19.55
N GLN A 299 1.76 2.33 19.02
CA GLN A 299 1.66 3.65 18.39
C GLN A 299 0.87 3.58 17.08
N SER A 300 1.14 2.60 16.20
CA SER A 300 0.43 2.41 14.94
C SER A 300 -1.05 2.13 15.17
N TYR A 301 -1.35 1.31 16.18
CA TYR A 301 -2.73 1.03 16.56
C TYR A 301 -3.44 2.29 17.09
N LYS A 302 -2.83 3.05 18.01
CA LYS A 302 -3.43 4.28 18.55
C LYS A 302 -3.69 5.31 17.45
N LYS A 303 -2.79 5.44 16.47
CA LYS A 303 -2.99 6.30 15.30
C LYS A 303 -4.22 5.87 14.50
N ALA A 304 -4.32 4.59 14.18
CA ALA A 304 -5.45 4.03 13.42
C ALA A 304 -6.77 4.17 14.18
N ALA A 305 -6.81 3.85 15.48
CA ALA A 305 -8.00 3.96 16.32
C ALA A 305 -8.50 5.40 16.42
N LYS A 306 -7.60 6.37 16.61
CA LYS A 306 -7.96 7.80 16.66
C LYS A 306 -8.57 8.29 15.34
N LEU A 307 -8.01 7.89 14.22
CA LEU A 307 -8.54 8.25 12.91
C LEU A 307 -9.88 7.55 12.65
N ALA A 308 -10.01 6.28 13.01
CA ALA A 308 -11.27 5.56 12.91
C ALA A 308 -12.37 6.24 13.72
N GLU A 309 -12.08 6.69 14.94
CA GLU A 309 -13.03 7.45 15.77
C GLU A 309 -13.48 8.75 15.09
N ILE A 310 -12.57 9.49 14.47
CA ILE A 310 -12.89 10.74 13.76
C ILE A 310 -13.80 10.45 12.55
N TYR A 311 -13.46 9.46 11.72
CA TYR A 311 -14.19 9.16 10.49
C TYR A 311 -15.51 8.42 10.75
N LEU A 312 -15.55 7.51 11.70
CA LEU A 312 -16.73 6.70 12.01
C LEU A 312 -17.63 7.41 13.06
N GLY A 313 -17.07 8.16 14.00
CA GLY A 313 -17.82 8.92 15.00
C GLY A 313 -18.63 10.07 14.40
N ASN A 314 -18.15 10.66 13.30
CA ASN A 314 -18.91 11.65 12.52
C ASN A 314 -19.98 11.00 11.61
N SER A 315 -19.98 9.67 11.49
CA SER A 315 -20.89 8.92 10.61
C SER A 315 -22.27 8.65 11.21
N GLY A 316 -22.56 9.16 12.41
CA GLY A 316 -23.87 9.01 13.07
C GLY A 316 -25.05 9.64 12.32
N ASP A 317 -24.80 10.47 11.28
CA ASP A 317 -25.78 11.13 10.45
C ASP A 317 -25.47 11.08 8.93
N ILE A 318 -24.59 10.21 8.49
CA ILE A 318 -24.38 10.05 7.05
C ILE A 318 -25.42 9.09 6.49
N ASN A 319 -26.59 9.61 6.20
CA ASN A 319 -27.36 9.14 5.06
C ASN A 319 -26.41 9.21 3.86
N THR A 320 -26.11 8.05 3.29
CA THR A 320 -25.14 7.83 2.24
C THR A 320 -25.58 8.43 0.91
N ASP A 321 -25.55 9.74 0.80
CA ASP A 321 -25.49 10.46 -0.47
C ASP A 321 -24.07 11.00 -0.66
N ALA A 322 -23.12 10.11 -0.86
CA ALA A 322 -21.75 10.45 -1.25
C ALA A 322 -21.65 11.01 -2.69
N SER A 323 -22.78 11.34 -3.30
CA SER A 323 -22.85 11.90 -4.66
C SER A 323 -23.27 13.38 -4.73
N THR A 324 -23.51 14.05 -3.58
CA THR A 324 -24.03 15.42 -3.61
C THR A 324 -23.38 16.32 -2.54
N GLN A 325 -22.07 16.58 -2.69
CA GLN A 325 -21.45 17.78 -2.10
C GLN A 325 -20.18 18.13 -2.87
N THR A 326 -20.32 18.58 -4.11
CA THR A 326 -19.33 19.41 -4.81
C THR A 326 -20.03 20.34 -5.78
N ASP A 327 -21.04 21.10 -5.27
CA ASP A 327 -21.41 22.37 -5.89
C ASP A 327 -21.40 23.40 -4.77
N ASP A 328 -20.64 24.47 -4.98
CA ASP A 328 -20.40 25.62 -4.12
C ASP A 328 -19.17 25.54 -3.18
N VAL A 329 -17.97 25.63 -3.76
CA VAL A 329 -16.97 26.61 -3.32
C VAL A 329 -16.07 26.96 -4.52
N LEU A 330 -16.25 28.18 -5.02
CA LEU A 330 -15.35 28.89 -5.92
C LEU A 330 -13.96 29.08 -5.34
#